data_0a1c9ebc403ac122275eae6302a63a3c
#
_entry.id   0a1c9ebc403ac122275eae6302a63a3c
#
_cell.length_a   1.000
_cell.length_b   1.000
_cell.length_c   1.000
_cell.angle_alpha   90.00
_cell.angle_beta   90.00
_cell.angle_gamma   90.00
#
_symmetry.space_group_name_H-M   'P 1'
#
loop_
_entity.id
_entity.type
_entity.pdbx_description
1 polymer ?
#
loop_
_entity_poly.entity_id
_entity_poly.type
_entity_poly.pdbx_seq_one_letter_code
_entity_poly.pdbx_strand_id
1 'polypeptide(L)'
;MECGAGRVRVGRLPYAVDAALDALKGVRQLVLAGAKAPVSFFAYPGKPSVLVPEDCAVTRLAGVDDDLEAALAHLADEVGASRTPPAHVSELRRPSLPGGKVTPDGIATALAALLPDNAIVVDESVSVGRNFGAFMTGAPPHDWLNVMGGSIGWALPAATGAALAAPDRKVVALEGDGSGMYTLQALWTMARENLDVTVIVLANRSYQILHGELRNVGAGAPGQRAKDMLTLDRPDLDWAALAAGLGVEAARSATLDDFGRQLQRAFLRRGPFLIELAL
;
A
#
# COMPACT_ATOMS: atom_id res chain seq x y z
N MET A 1 -1.62 3.43 10.05
CA MET A 1 -0.36 3.10 10.79
C MET A 1 0.64 4.22 10.57
N GLU A 2 1.17 4.79 11.64
CA GLU A 2 2.21 5.80 11.54
C GLU A 2 3.55 5.18 11.09
N CYS A 3 4.20 5.80 10.13
CA CYS A 3 5.45 5.34 9.51
C CYS A 3 6.46 6.48 9.35
N GLY A 4 7.68 6.14 8.95
CA GLY A 4 8.72 7.11 8.62
C GLY A 4 9.61 7.47 9.82
N ALA A 5 10.32 8.57 9.68
CA ALA A 5 11.26 9.07 10.68
C ALA A 5 10.58 9.32 12.03
N GLY A 6 11.28 9.02 13.11
CA GLY A 6 10.75 9.14 14.47
C GLY A 6 9.80 7.99 14.87
N ARG A 7 9.61 6.98 14.03
CA ARG A 7 8.74 5.82 14.30
C ARG A 7 9.55 4.51 14.30
N VAL A 8 9.07 3.55 15.08
CA VAL A 8 9.57 2.18 15.02
C VAL A 8 8.96 1.49 13.81
N ARG A 9 9.80 0.80 13.04
CA ARG A 9 9.31 0.03 11.90
C ARG A 9 8.50 -1.18 12.38
N VAL A 10 7.24 -1.24 11.98
CA VAL A 10 6.38 -2.41 12.18
C VAL A 10 6.38 -3.24 10.90
N GLY A 11 6.80 -4.51 11.02
CA GLY A 11 6.78 -5.45 9.90
C GLY A 11 5.37 -5.91 9.56
N ARG A 12 5.17 -6.29 8.29
CA ARG A 12 3.93 -6.94 7.83
C ARG A 12 4.19 -8.41 7.61
N LEU A 13 3.29 -9.28 8.07
CA LEU A 13 3.36 -10.70 7.73
C LEU A 13 3.22 -10.86 6.20
N PRO A 14 4.14 -11.61 5.54
CA PRO A 14 4.08 -11.81 4.10
C PRO A 14 2.78 -12.46 3.63
N TYR A 15 2.31 -12.05 2.45
CA TYR A 15 1.12 -12.63 1.81
C TYR A 15 1.35 -14.08 1.34
N ALA A 16 2.53 -14.37 0.78
CA ALA A 16 2.87 -15.70 0.29
C ALA A 16 3.04 -16.68 1.45
N VAL A 17 2.37 -17.84 1.37
CA VAL A 17 2.33 -18.83 2.46
C VAL A 17 3.72 -19.23 2.92
N ASP A 18 4.62 -19.60 2.01
CA ASP A 18 5.98 -20.04 2.37
C ASP A 18 6.77 -18.94 3.09
N ALA A 19 6.67 -17.71 2.61
CA ALA A 19 7.33 -16.57 3.26
C ALA A 19 6.71 -16.24 4.62
N ALA A 20 5.41 -16.45 4.80
CA ALA A 20 4.75 -16.26 6.09
C ALA A 20 5.14 -17.37 7.09
N LEU A 21 5.26 -18.62 6.64
CA LEU A 21 5.76 -19.72 7.44
C LEU A 21 7.20 -19.49 7.86
N ASP A 22 8.06 -19.01 6.96
CA ASP A 22 9.45 -18.67 7.27
C ASP A 22 9.53 -17.53 8.29
N ALA A 23 8.68 -16.50 8.14
CA ALA A 23 8.63 -15.38 9.08
C ALA A 23 8.17 -15.78 10.49
N LEU A 24 7.32 -16.81 10.60
CA LEU A 24 6.82 -17.33 11.87
C LEU A 24 7.65 -18.50 12.42
N LYS A 25 8.65 -18.95 11.68
CA LYS A 25 9.51 -20.07 12.10
C LYS A 25 10.20 -19.77 13.43
N GLY A 26 10.02 -20.69 14.39
CA GLY A 26 10.62 -20.58 15.72
C GLY A 26 9.94 -19.57 16.66
N VAL A 27 8.83 -18.95 16.24
CA VAL A 27 7.99 -18.14 17.12
C VAL A 27 7.29 -19.08 18.10
N ARG A 28 7.53 -18.88 19.40
CA ARG A 28 6.96 -19.70 20.48
C ARG A 28 5.81 -19.03 21.21
N GLN A 29 5.68 -17.73 21.08
CA GLN A 29 4.60 -16.94 21.66
C GLN A 29 4.10 -15.92 20.64
N LEU A 30 2.80 -15.91 20.40
CA LEU A 30 2.13 -14.97 19.52
C LEU A 30 1.06 -14.22 20.32
N VAL A 31 1.24 -12.92 20.47
CA VAL A 31 0.28 -12.05 21.16
C VAL A 31 -0.58 -11.35 20.09
N LEU A 32 -1.89 -11.51 20.19
CA LEU A 32 -2.86 -10.92 19.26
C LEU A 32 -3.51 -9.68 19.89
N ALA A 33 -3.35 -8.53 19.25
CA ALA A 33 -4.01 -7.29 19.60
C ALA A 33 -4.84 -6.81 18.41
N GLY A 34 -6.17 -6.85 18.51
CA GLY A 34 -7.11 -6.50 17.46
C GLY A 34 -7.04 -7.39 16.20
N ALA A 35 -6.38 -8.53 16.27
CA ALA A 35 -6.16 -9.41 15.14
C ALA A 35 -6.59 -10.84 15.44
N LYS A 36 -6.89 -11.60 14.39
CA LYS A 36 -7.08 -13.05 14.44
C LYS A 36 -5.74 -13.76 14.23
N ALA A 37 -5.64 -15.01 14.67
CA ALA A 37 -4.47 -15.83 14.35
C ALA A 37 -4.25 -15.91 12.83
N PRO A 38 -3.00 -15.81 12.35
CA PRO A 38 -2.71 -15.76 10.93
C PRO A 38 -3.08 -17.07 10.23
N VAL A 39 -3.78 -16.89 9.11
CA VAL A 39 -4.15 -17.96 8.17
C VAL A 39 -3.72 -17.58 6.77
N SER A 40 -3.57 -18.56 5.88
CA SER A 40 -3.33 -18.29 4.46
C SER A 40 -4.52 -17.53 3.86
N PHE A 41 -4.25 -16.58 2.96
CA PHE A 41 -5.30 -15.76 2.35
C PHE A 41 -6.23 -16.61 1.47
N PHE A 42 -5.66 -17.56 0.72
CA PHE A 42 -6.39 -18.58 -0.05
C PHE A 42 -5.91 -19.96 0.31
N ALA A 43 -6.75 -20.97 0.07
CA ALA A 43 -6.36 -22.37 0.14
C ALA A 43 -5.53 -22.75 -1.09
N TYR A 44 -4.26 -23.08 -0.89
CA TYR A 44 -3.37 -23.52 -1.95
C TYR A 44 -3.09 -25.00 -1.87
N PRO A 45 -3.01 -25.73 -3.03
CA PRO A 45 -2.68 -27.15 -3.03
C PRO A 45 -1.36 -27.43 -2.31
N GLY A 46 -1.39 -28.39 -1.38
CA GLY A 46 -0.21 -28.83 -0.65
C GLY A 46 0.36 -27.84 0.37
N LYS A 47 -0.35 -26.75 0.68
CA LYS A 47 0.08 -25.76 1.69
C LYS A 47 -0.88 -25.71 2.87
N PRO A 48 -0.37 -25.42 4.10
CA PRO A 48 -1.24 -25.30 5.25
C PRO A 48 -2.09 -24.03 5.19
N SER A 49 -3.30 -24.10 5.73
CA SER A 49 -4.17 -22.94 5.90
C SER A 49 -3.86 -22.19 7.20
N VAL A 50 -3.45 -22.89 8.25
CA VAL A 50 -3.01 -22.30 9.51
C VAL A 50 -1.52 -22.04 9.44
N LEU A 51 -1.10 -20.81 9.75
CA LEU A 51 0.31 -20.38 9.62
C LEU A 51 1.03 -20.33 10.97
N VAL A 52 0.29 -20.43 12.06
CA VAL A 52 0.88 -20.46 13.41
C VAL A 52 1.60 -21.79 13.62
N PRO A 53 2.88 -21.81 14.11
CA PRO A 53 3.56 -23.02 14.45
C PRO A 53 2.81 -23.84 15.51
N GLU A 54 2.86 -25.17 15.42
CA GLU A 54 2.14 -26.07 16.34
C GLU A 54 2.56 -25.92 17.81
N ASP A 55 3.82 -25.58 18.05
CA ASP A 55 4.41 -25.36 19.37
C ASP A 55 4.32 -23.90 19.85
N CYS A 56 3.59 -23.05 19.15
CA CYS A 56 3.42 -21.64 19.46
C CYS A 56 2.20 -21.40 20.37
N ALA A 57 2.44 -20.85 21.56
CA ALA A 57 1.38 -20.38 22.44
C ALA A 57 0.76 -19.09 21.87
N VAL A 58 -0.57 -19.08 21.69
CA VAL A 58 -1.30 -17.91 21.20
C VAL A 58 -2.06 -17.26 22.35
N THR A 59 -1.78 -15.99 22.61
CA THR A 59 -2.46 -15.21 23.65
C THR A 59 -3.19 -14.02 23.00
N ARG A 60 -4.47 -13.86 23.30
CA ARG A 60 -5.23 -12.67 22.91
C ARG A 60 -5.07 -11.61 23.99
N LEU A 61 -4.44 -10.51 23.65
CA LEU A 61 -4.33 -9.32 24.50
C LEU A 61 -5.63 -8.52 24.48
N ALA A 62 -6.12 -8.21 23.28
CA ALA A 62 -7.36 -7.46 23.06
C ALA A 62 -7.99 -7.86 21.73
N GLY A 63 -9.32 -7.83 21.63
CA GLY A 63 -10.08 -8.09 20.42
C GLY A 63 -10.35 -6.83 19.62
N VAL A 64 -11.09 -6.99 18.51
CA VAL A 64 -11.45 -5.87 17.62
C VAL A 64 -12.44 -4.88 18.25
N ASP A 65 -13.19 -5.33 19.26
CA ASP A 65 -14.20 -4.53 19.97
C ASP A 65 -13.65 -3.90 21.25
N ASP A 66 -12.39 -4.19 21.60
CA ASP A 66 -11.72 -3.65 22.78
C ASP A 66 -10.97 -2.36 22.43
N ASP A 67 -10.67 -1.52 23.43
CA ASP A 67 -9.77 -0.37 23.27
C ASP A 67 -8.32 -0.86 23.13
N LEU A 68 -7.87 -0.98 21.86
CA LEU A 68 -6.55 -1.53 21.52
C LEU A 68 -5.41 -0.61 21.98
N GLU A 69 -5.62 0.69 21.94
CA GLU A 69 -4.61 1.67 22.36
C GLU A 69 -4.40 1.59 23.87
N ALA A 70 -5.47 1.59 24.64
CA ALA A 70 -5.42 1.43 26.09
C ALA A 70 -4.81 0.09 26.49
N ALA A 71 -5.18 -1.01 25.81
CA ALA A 71 -4.64 -2.33 26.09
C ALA A 71 -3.12 -2.41 25.84
N LEU A 72 -2.63 -1.83 24.75
CA LEU A 72 -1.20 -1.77 24.44
C LEU A 72 -0.44 -0.85 25.40
N ALA A 73 -1.01 0.30 25.77
CA ALA A 73 -0.43 1.21 26.74
C ALA A 73 -0.30 0.53 28.12
N HIS A 74 -1.34 -0.16 28.56
CA HIS A 74 -1.33 -0.92 29.83
C HIS A 74 -0.26 -2.02 29.82
N LEU A 75 -0.18 -2.80 28.70
CA LEU A 75 0.89 -3.80 28.57
C LEU A 75 2.28 -3.16 28.64
N ALA A 76 2.49 -2.01 27.96
CA ALA A 76 3.75 -1.29 27.98
C ALA A 76 4.14 -0.86 29.41
N ASP A 77 3.17 -0.41 30.21
CA ASP A 77 3.37 -0.03 31.62
C ASP A 77 3.74 -1.23 32.48
N GLU A 78 2.99 -2.34 32.35
CA GLU A 78 3.22 -3.58 33.11
C GLU A 78 4.61 -4.18 32.88
N VAL A 79 5.11 -4.13 31.62
CA VAL A 79 6.46 -4.62 31.29
C VAL A 79 7.55 -3.56 31.45
N GLY A 80 7.20 -2.34 31.90
CA GLY A 80 8.13 -1.23 32.09
C GLY A 80 8.65 -0.58 30.80
N ALA A 81 8.05 -0.93 29.64
CA ALA A 81 8.48 -0.44 28.34
C ALA A 81 8.15 1.05 28.13
N SER A 82 7.09 1.57 28.75
CA SER A 82 6.71 2.99 28.69
C SER A 82 7.78 3.95 29.20
N ARG A 83 8.72 3.46 30.03
CA ARG A 83 9.85 4.23 30.61
C ARG A 83 11.14 4.09 29.81
N THR A 84 11.15 3.27 28.77
CA THR A 84 12.35 2.97 27.98
C THR A 84 12.18 3.50 26.57
N PRO A 85 13.06 4.38 26.07
CA PRO A 85 13.00 4.82 24.68
C PRO A 85 13.10 3.64 23.73
N PRO A 86 12.36 3.65 22.60
CA PRO A 86 12.46 2.61 21.57
C PRO A 86 13.89 2.48 21.04
N ALA A 87 14.41 1.24 20.97
CA ALA A 87 15.78 0.98 20.55
C ALA A 87 16.02 1.20 19.05
N HIS A 88 14.97 1.08 18.23
CA HIS A 88 15.08 1.08 16.77
C HIS A 88 14.10 2.07 16.16
N VAL A 89 14.35 3.36 16.36
CA VAL A 89 13.59 4.45 15.74
C VAL A 89 14.22 4.78 14.39
N SER A 90 13.40 4.90 13.37
CA SER A 90 13.84 5.30 12.02
C SER A 90 14.34 6.75 12.03
N GLU A 91 15.49 6.98 11.39
CA GLU A 91 16.01 8.34 11.18
C GLU A 91 15.53 8.91 9.85
N LEU A 92 15.37 10.24 9.79
CA LEU A 92 15.04 10.92 8.52
C LEU A 92 16.21 10.78 7.54
N ARG A 93 15.96 10.11 6.42
CA ARG A 93 16.93 9.93 5.34
C ARG A 93 16.21 10.01 4.01
N ARG A 94 16.16 11.19 3.43
CA ARG A 94 15.63 11.38 2.08
C ARG A 94 16.65 10.89 1.06
N PRO A 95 16.34 9.87 0.23
CA PRO A 95 17.24 9.44 -0.83
C PRO A 95 17.31 10.50 -1.94
N SER A 96 18.33 10.40 -2.79
CA SER A 96 18.38 11.15 -4.03
C SER A 96 17.26 10.69 -4.98
N LEU A 97 16.73 11.61 -5.79
CA LEU A 97 15.75 11.25 -6.81
C LEU A 97 16.36 10.30 -7.82
N PRO A 98 15.70 9.16 -8.09
CA PRO A 98 16.13 8.22 -9.11
C PRO A 98 15.79 8.76 -10.50
N GLY A 99 16.55 8.34 -11.50
CA GLY A 99 16.30 8.64 -12.91
C GLY A 99 16.24 7.38 -13.78
N GLY A 100 15.95 7.55 -15.06
CA GLY A 100 15.96 6.50 -16.06
C GLY A 100 14.66 5.68 -16.13
N LYS A 101 14.80 4.38 -16.39
CA LYS A 101 13.67 3.46 -16.60
C LYS A 101 12.84 3.31 -15.31
N VAL A 102 11.53 3.21 -15.46
CA VAL A 102 10.61 2.94 -14.35
C VAL A 102 10.84 1.53 -13.79
N THR A 103 11.05 1.47 -12.47
CA THR A 103 11.16 0.24 -11.70
C THR A 103 10.39 0.39 -10.39
N PRO A 104 9.88 -0.69 -9.78
CA PRO A 104 9.20 -0.63 -8.48
C PRO A 104 10.03 0.08 -7.40
N ASP A 105 11.31 -0.26 -7.29
CA ASP A 105 12.23 0.35 -6.33
C ASP A 105 12.47 1.83 -6.61
N GLY A 106 12.57 2.20 -7.90
CA GLY A 106 12.69 3.60 -8.31
C GLY A 106 11.45 4.42 -7.95
N ILE A 107 10.25 3.87 -8.13
CA ILE A 107 9.00 4.52 -7.72
C ILE A 107 9.00 4.75 -6.20
N ALA A 108 9.31 3.71 -5.42
CA ALA A 108 9.37 3.80 -3.97
C ALA A 108 10.43 4.81 -3.49
N THR A 109 11.59 4.84 -4.15
CA THR A 109 12.68 5.79 -3.86
C THR A 109 12.23 7.23 -4.14
N ALA A 110 11.56 7.48 -5.28
CA ALA A 110 11.04 8.80 -5.62
C ALA A 110 9.98 9.27 -4.60
N LEU A 111 9.09 8.37 -4.18
CA LEU A 111 8.13 8.65 -3.11
C LEU A 111 8.84 9.01 -1.81
N ALA A 112 9.80 8.20 -1.35
CA ALA A 112 10.55 8.46 -0.12
C ALA A 112 11.33 9.77 -0.16
N ALA A 113 11.85 10.15 -1.33
CA ALA A 113 12.57 11.41 -1.54
C ALA A 113 11.68 12.65 -1.43
N LEU A 114 10.45 12.57 -1.93
CA LEU A 114 9.59 13.73 -2.14
C LEU A 114 8.39 13.80 -1.20
N LEU A 115 8.02 12.71 -0.51
CA LEU A 115 6.81 12.68 0.33
C LEU A 115 6.80 13.87 1.30
N PRO A 116 5.70 14.65 1.33
CA PRO A 116 5.55 15.74 2.30
C PRO A 116 5.50 15.22 3.74
N ASP A 117 5.91 16.06 4.67
CA ASP A 117 5.73 15.78 6.10
C ASP A 117 4.24 15.62 6.42
N ASN A 118 3.95 14.66 7.30
CA ASN A 118 2.58 14.40 7.75
C ASN A 118 1.59 14.00 6.63
N ALA A 119 2.08 13.47 5.51
CA ALA A 119 1.22 12.96 4.44
C ALA A 119 0.41 11.72 4.89
N ILE A 120 -0.65 11.42 4.18
CA ILE A 120 -1.39 10.16 4.30
C ILE A 120 -1.23 9.39 3.00
N VAL A 121 -0.63 8.22 3.04
CA VAL A 121 -0.49 7.31 1.90
C VAL A 121 -1.57 6.25 1.98
N VAL A 122 -2.37 6.13 0.92
CA VAL A 122 -3.40 5.09 0.76
C VAL A 122 -2.90 4.12 -0.31
N ASP A 123 -2.59 2.89 0.11
CA ASP A 123 -1.84 1.95 -0.71
C ASP A 123 -2.69 0.77 -1.20
N GLU A 124 -2.97 0.77 -2.48
CA GLU A 124 -3.53 -0.35 -3.24
C GLU A 124 -2.65 -0.71 -4.44
N SER A 125 -1.34 -0.50 -4.34
CA SER A 125 -0.37 -0.82 -5.39
C SER A 125 -0.19 -2.32 -5.64
N VAL A 126 -0.75 -3.15 -4.82
CA VAL A 126 -0.90 -4.62 -4.86
C VAL A 126 0.33 -5.36 -5.36
N SER A 127 0.46 -5.57 -6.68
CA SER A 127 1.55 -6.37 -7.27
C SER A 127 2.84 -5.59 -7.45
N VAL A 128 2.77 -4.30 -7.77
CA VAL A 128 3.93 -3.44 -8.04
C VAL A 128 4.55 -2.94 -6.73
N GLY A 129 3.72 -2.53 -5.79
CA GLY A 129 4.15 -1.85 -4.56
C GLY A 129 4.40 -2.73 -3.35
N ARG A 130 4.54 -4.06 -3.50
CA ARG A 130 4.71 -5.01 -2.37
C ARG A 130 5.79 -4.60 -1.36
N ASN A 131 6.85 -3.95 -1.82
CA ASN A 131 7.99 -3.55 -1.00
C ASN A 131 8.05 -2.04 -0.71
N PHE A 132 7.07 -1.24 -1.15
CA PHE A 132 7.14 0.22 -1.01
C PHE A 132 7.33 0.65 0.45
N GLY A 133 6.62 0.04 1.38
CA GLY A 133 6.76 0.34 2.80
C GLY A 133 8.19 0.18 3.36
N ALA A 134 9.02 -0.67 2.76
CA ALA A 134 10.42 -0.82 3.18
C ALA A 134 11.26 0.43 2.87
N PHE A 135 10.97 1.12 1.76
CA PHE A 135 11.66 2.34 1.34
C PHE A 135 11.21 3.56 2.15
N MET A 136 10.02 3.49 2.75
CA MET A 136 9.41 4.61 3.47
C MET A 136 9.90 4.79 4.90
N THR A 137 10.75 3.89 5.41
CA THR A 137 11.26 3.97 6.79
C THR A 137 12.04 5.25 7.07
N GLY A 138 12.80 5.74 6.11
CA GLY A 138 13.54 7.00 6.20
C GLY A 138 12.81 8.23 5.66
N ALA A 139 11.60 8.07 5.15
CA ALA A 139 10.76 9.18 4.70
C ALA A 139 10.29 10.04 5.90
N PRO A 140 9.80 11.26 5.69
CA PRO A 140 9.17 12.03 6.75
C PRO A 140 8.06 11.28 7.47
N PRO A 141 7.70 11.66 8.71
CA PRO A 141 6.57 11.08 9.41
C PRO A 141 5.30 11.15 8.57
N HIS A 142 4.60 10.03 8.41
CA HIS A 142 3.39 9.91 7.59
C HIS A 142 2.54 8.74 8.07
N ASP A 143 1.25 8.75 7.67
CA ASP A 143 0.39 7.59 7.83
C ASP A 143 0.38 6.73 6.58
N TRP A 144 0.30 5.42 6.78
CA TRP A 144 0.18 4.44 5.70
C TRP A 144 -1.05 3.56 5.91
N LEU A 145 -2.02 3.69 5.01
CA LEU A 145 -3.25 2.90 4.99
C LEU A 145 -3.10 1.82 3.91
N ASN A 146 -3.20 0.57 4.31
CA ASN A 146 -3.13 -0.57 3.39
C ASN A 146 -4.54 -1.06 3.03
N VAL A 147 -4.69 -1.59 1.82
CA VAL A 147 -5.93 -2.29 1.43
C VAL A 147 -6.23 -3.43 2.41
N MET A 148 -7.45 -3.47 2.90
CA MET A 148 -7.93 -4.44 3.87
C MET A 148 -8.78 -5.50 3.18
N GLY A 149 -8.55 -6.78 3.53
CA GLY A 149 -9.37 -7.89 3.06
C GLY A 149 -9.30 -8.20 1.57
N GLY A 150 -8.38 -7.60 0.81
CA GLY A 150 -8.20 -7.86 -0.62
C GLY A 150 -9.32 -7.34 -1.52
N SER A 151 -10.17 -6.44 -1.02
CA SER A 151 -11.21 -5.75 -1.81
C SER A 151 -10.58 -4.66 -2.66
N ILE A 152 -10.33 -4.94 -3.93
CA ILE A 152 -9.78 -3.96 -4.87
C ILE A 152 -10.79 -2.88 -5.24
N GLY A 153 -10.27 -1.68 -5.60
CA GLY A 153 -11.07 -0.47 -5.78
C GLY A 153 -11.24 0.31 -4.48
N TRP A 154 -10.42 0.04 -3.46
CA TRP A 154 -10.49 0.68 -2.16
C TRP A 154 -9.74 2.02 -2.09
N ALA A 155 -8.60 2.17 -2.78
CA ALA A 155 -7.71 3.31 -2.53
C ALA A 155 -8.33 4.66 -2.93
N LEU A 156 -8.99 4.77 -4.06
CA LEU A 156 -9.57 6.05 -4.49
C LEU A 156 -10.64 6.57 -3.51
N PRO A 157 -11.67 5.79 -3.11
CA PRO A 157 -12.63 6.25 -2.12
C PRO A 157 -12.02 6.45 -0.74
N ALA A 158 -11.06 5.63 -0.31
CA ALA A 158 -10.36 5.80 0.96
C ALA A 158 -9.52 7.08 0.99
N ALA A 159 -8.84 7.42 -0.11
CA ALA A 159 -8.10 8.67 -0.26
C ALA A 159 -9.04 9.90 -0.23
N THR A 160 -10.22 9.79 -0.85
CA THR A 160 -11.27 10.80 -0.77
C THR A 160 -11.69 11.04 0.68
N GLY A 161 -11.99 9.95 1.41
CA GLY A 161 -12.36 10.02 2.83
C GLY A 161 -11.24 10.58 3.71
N ALA A 162 -9.99 10.17 3.47
CA ALA A 162 -8.83 10.68 4.21
C ALA A 162 -8.62 12.19 4.00
N ALA A 163 -8.79 12.68 2.77
CA ALA A 163 -8.65 14.10 2.46
C ALA A 163 -9.78 14.96 3.06
N LEU A 164 -11.00 14.40 3.16
CA LEU A 164 -12.12 15.06 3.85
C LEU A 164 -11.89 15.10 5.36
N ALA A 165 -11.36 14.02 5.94
CA ALA A 165 -11.13 13.92 7.39
C ALA A 165 -9.90 14.73 7.84
N ALA A 166 -8.93 14.97 6.97
CA ALA A 166 -7.67 15.63 7.27
C ALA A 166 -7.30 16.65 6.17
N PRO A 167 -8.05 17.77 6.05
CA PRO A 167 -7.94 18.72 4.94
C PRO A 167 -6.60 19.48 4.88
N ASP A 168 -5.84 19.46 5.97
CA ASP A 168 -4.53 20.11 6.06
C ASP A 168 -3.37 19.19 5.66
N ARG A 169 -3.67 17.94 5.34
CA ARG A 169 -2.67 16.91 5.01
C ARG A 169 -2.72 16.56 3.54
N LYS A 170 -1.54 16.38 2.91
CA LYS A 170 -1.45 15.82 1.55
C LYS A 170 -1.83 14.34 1.60
N VAL A 171 -2.76 13.93 0.74
CA VAL A 171 -3.09 12.51 0.56
C VAL A 171 -2.45 12.01 -0.73
N VAL A 172 -1.85 10.82 -0.68
CA VAL A 172 -1.25 10.14 -1.83
C VAL A 172 -1.93 8.79 -1.99
N ALA A 173 -2.65 8.58 -3.08
CA ALA A 173 -3.24 7.29 -3.42
C ALA A 173 -2.31 6.54 -4.39
N LEU A 174 -1.88 5.34 -4.00
CA LEU A 174 -1.16 4.39 -4.86
C LEU A 174 -2.16 3.38 -5.38
N GLU A 175 -2.40 3.37 -6.68
CA GLU A 175 -3.49 2.62 -7.29
C GLU A 175 -2.98 1.74 -8.44
N GLY A 176 -3.55 0.54 -8.60
CA GLY A 176 -3.36 -0.28 -9.79
C GLY A 176 -4.36 0.11 -10.90
N ASP A 177 -3.95 0.04 -12.15
CA ASP A 177 -4.83 0.38 -13.28
C ASP A 177 -6.09 -0.50 -13.33
N GLY A 178 -6.00 -1.77 -12.96
CA GLY A 178 -7.16 -2.67 -12.91
C GLY A 178 -8.05 -2.44 -11.70
N SER A 179 -7.46 -2.19 -10.53
CA SER A 179 -8.25 -1.96 -9.31
C SER A 179 -8.94 -0.59 -9.30
N GLY A 180 -8.30 0.43 -9.82
CA GLY A 180 -8.88 1.76 -9.93
C GLY A 180 -10.15 1.81 -10.80
N MET A 181 -10.31 0.89 -11.77
CA MET A 181 -11.52 0.81 -12.61
C MET A 181 -12.80 0.47 -11.84
N TYR A 182 -12.69 -0.09 -10.64
CA TYR A 182 -13.87 -0.38 -9.81
C TYR A 182 -14.50 0.87 -9.19
N THR A 183 -13.71 1.93 -8.97
CA THR A 183 -14.13 3.12 -8.21
C THR A 183 -13.60 4.43 -8.78
N LEU A 184 -13.27 4.47 -10.07
CA LEU A 184 -12.69 5.65 -10.73
C LEU A 184 -13.56 6.92 -10.59
N GLN A 185 -14.87 6.78 -10.36
CA GLN A 185 -15.77 7.89 -10.10
C GLN A 185 -15.45 8.68 -8.84
N ALA A 186 -14.64 8.15 -7.92
CA ALA A 186 -14.12 8.89 -6.79
C ALA A 186 -13.27 10.11 -7.22
N LEU A 187 -12.65 10.07 -8.41
CA LEU A 187 -11.94 11.22 -8.99
C LEU A 187 -12.86 12.42 -9.19
N TRP A 188 -14.11 12.19 -9.61
CA TRP A 188 -15.09 13.26 -9.73
C TRP A 188 -15.39 13.90 -8.37
N THR A 189 -15.54 13.11 -7.31
CA THR A 189 -15.73 13.64 -5.95
C THR A 189 -14.51 14.44 -5.49
N MET A 190 -13.30 13.95 -5.76
CA MET A 190 -12.06 14.68 -5.44
C MET A 190 -12.03 16.05 -6.16
N ALA A 191 -12.42 16.09 -7.44
CA ALA A 191 -12.48 17.33 -8.22
C ALA A 191 -13.55 18.28 -7.67
N ARG A 192 -14.76 17.78 -7.44
CA ARG A 192 -15.88 18.55 -6.91
C ARG A 192 -15.58 19.24 -5.59
N GLU A 193 -14.96 18.51 -4.66
CA GLU A 193 -14.62 18.99 -3.32
C GLU A 193 -13.22 19.65 -3.26
N ASN A 194 -12.53 19.75 -4.39
CA ASN A 194 -11.16 20.30 -4.50
C ASN A 194 -10.19 19.69 -3.47
N LEU A 195 -10.23 18.37 -3.33
CA LEU A 195 -9.47 17.64 -2.32
C LEU A 195 -7.98 17.57 -2.66
N ASP A 196 -7.12 17.69 -1.67
CA ASP A 196 -5.68 17.67 -1.84
C ASP A 196 -5.12 16.24 -1.94
N VAL A 197 -5.47 15.57 -3.05
CA VAL A 197 -5.12 14.17 -3.33
C VAL A 197 -4.23 14.07 -4.57
N THR A 198 -3.08 13.42 -4.42
CA THR A 198 -2.25 12.99 -5.54
C THR A 198 -2.49 11.51 -5.80
N VAL A 199 -3.07 11.18 -6.95
CA VAL A 199 -3.31 9.79 -7.37
C VAL A 199 -2.18 9.34 -8.28
N ILE A 200 -1.56 8.20 -7.99
CA ILE A 200 -0.52 7.57 -8.79
C ILE A 200 -1.06 6.25 -9.29
N VAL A 201 -1.39 6.18 -10.58
CA VAL A 201 -1.85 4.95 -11.22
C VAL A 201 -0.67 4.20 -11.81
N LEU A 202 -0.41 3.00 -11.30
CA LEU A 202 0.64 2.09 -11.74
C LEU A 202 0.11 1.24 -12.90
N ALA A 203 0.23 1.78 -14.12
CA ALA A 203 -0.39 1.23 -15.32
C ALA A 203 0.47 0.10 -15.92
N ASN A 204 0.23 -1.13 -15.47
CA ASN A 204 0.87 -2.35 -15.98
C ASN A 204 0.00 -3.10 -17.01
N ARG A 205 -1.18 -2.61 -17.32
CA ARG A 205 -2.17 -3.15 -18.28
C ARG A 205 -2.59 -4.58 -17.99
N SER A 206 -2.60 -4.97 -16.71
CA SER A 206 -2.87 -6.35 -16.36
C SER A 206 -3.38 -6.50 -14.93
N TYR A 207 -4.27 -7.44 -14.72
CA TYR A 207 -4.55 -8.01 -13.41
C TYR A 207 -3.40 -8.95 -12.98
N GLN A 208 -2.21 -8.39 -12.82
CA GLN A 208 -0.97 -9.12 -12.60
C GLN A 208 -1.00 -10.07 -11.39
N ILE A 209 -1.75 -9.74 -10.35
CA ILE A 209 -1.93 -10.62 -9.19
C ILE A 209 -2.55 -11.95 -9.60
N LEU A 210 -3.51 -11.96 -10.53
CA LEU A 210 -4.20 -13.16 -10.97
C LEU A 210 -3.30 -14.09 -11.80
N HIS A 211 -2.33 -13.55 -12.53
CA HIS A 211 -1.29 -14.39 -13.16
C HIS A 211 -0.45 -15.15 -12.11
N GLY A 212 -0.21 -14.52 -10.96
CA GLY A 212 0.44 -15.17 -9.81
C GLY A 212 -0.45 -16.29 -9.24
N GLU A 213 -1.73 -16.00 -9.02
CA GLU A 213 -2.67 -16.95 -8.45
C GLU A 213 -2.91 -18.18 -9.34
N LEU A 214 -2.99 -18.01 -10.67
CA LEU A 214 -3.06 -19.16 -11.60
C LEU A 214 -1.88 -20.13 -11.40
N ARG A 215 -0.68 -19.61 -11.18
CA ARG A 215 0.50 -20.46 -10.89
C ARG A 215 0.38 -21.11 -9.51
N ASN A 216 -0.04 -20.36 -8.51
CA ASN A 216 -0.15 -20.82 -7.11
C ASN A 216 -1.15 -21.97 -6.95
N VAL A 217 -2.26 -21.95 -7.72
CA VAL A 217 -3.26 -23.03 -7.70
C VAL A 217 -2.94 -24.18 -8.65
N GLY A 218 -1.80 -24.14 -9.35
CA GLY A 218 -1.38 -25.21 -10.25
C GLY A 218 -2.17 -25.29 -11.56
N ALA A 219 -2.79 -24.18 -12.00
CA ALA A 219 -3.60 -24.15 -13.23
C ALA A 219 -2.79 -24.29 -14.54
N GLY A 220 -1.48 -24.43 -14.44
CA GLY A 220 -0.57 -24.52 -15.58
C GLY A 220 -0.43 -23.20 -16.36
N ALA A 221 0.02 -23.30 -17.63
CA ALA A 221 0.15 -22.13 -18.48
C ALA A 221 -1.24 -21.65 -18.94
N PRO A 222 -1.58 -20.36 -18.76
CA PRO A 222 -2.87 -19.84 -19.18
C PRO A 222 -3.04 -19.90 -20.70
N GLY A 223 -4.19 -20.41 -21.15
CA GLY A 223 -4.62 -20.34 -22.56
C GLY A 223 -4.95 -18.91 -22.98
N GLN A 224 -5.18 -18.70 -24.29
CA GLN A 224 -5.44 -17.35 -24.82
C GLN A 224 -6.61 -16.64 -24.16
N ARG A 225 -7.73 -17.31 -23.90
CA ARG A 225 -8.89 -16.73 -23.23
C ARG A 225 -8.59 -16.25 -21.81
N ALA A 226 -7.83 -17.02 -21.05
CA ALA A 226 -7.41 -16.62 -19.71
C ALA A 226 -6.49 -15.38 -19.73
N LYS A 227 -5.56 -15.33 -20.72
CA LYS A 227 -4.72 -14.15 -20.94
C LYS A 227 -5.57 -12.93 -21.28
N ASP A 228 -6.52 -13.07 -22.22
CA ASP A 228 -7.41 -11.99 -22.66
C ASP A 228 -8.26 -11.44 -21.50
N MET A 229 -8.67 -12.29 -20.55
CA MET A 229 -9.41 -11.86 -19.37
C MET A 229 -8.55 -11.13 -18.31
N LEU A 230 -7.23 -11.31 -18.37
CA LEU A 230 -6.30 -10.73 -17.39
C LEU A 230 -5.52 -9.53 -17.94
N THR A 231 -5.67 -9.21 -19.21
CA THR A 231 -5.03 -8.05 -19.83
C THR A 231 -6.00 -6.87 -19.98
N LEU A 232 -5.47 -5.64 -19.88
CA LEU A 232 -6.20 -4.38 -19.97
C LEU A 232 -5.67 -3.54 -21.15
N ASP A 233 -5.55 -4.17 -22.32
CA ASP A 233 -4.81 -3.65 -23.47
C ASP A 233 -5.62 -3.46 -24.77
N ARG A 234 -6.95 -3.76 -24.75
CA ARG A 234 -7.78 -3.67 -25.98
C ARG A 234 -9.18 -3.07 -25.74
N PRO A 235 -9.30 -1.74 -25.64
CA PRO A 235 -8.25 -0.72 -25.73
C PRO A 235 -7.42 -0.59 -24.44
N ASP A 236 -6.25 0.04 -24.53
CA ASP A 236 -5.50 0.50 -23.35
C ASP A 236 -6.36 1.50 -22.56
N LEU A 237 -6.25 1.43 -21.22
CA LEU A 237 -6.88 2.41 -20.35
C LEU A 237 -6.10 3.72 -20.40
N ASP A 238 -6.74 4.81 -20.81
CA ASP A 238 -6.18 6.14 -20.78
C ASP A 238 -6.56 6.84 -19.47
N TRP A 239 -5.80 6.60 -18.43
CA TRP A 239 -6.08 7.15 -17.10
C TRP A 239 -5.99 8.68 -17.06
N ALA A 240 -5.11 9.28 -17.86
CA ALA A 240 -5.02 10.73 -17.97
C ALA A 240 -6.30 11.31 -18.60
N ALA A 241 -6.82 10.69 -19.65
CA ALA A 241 -8.09 11.12 -20.28
C ALA A 241 -9.30 10.87 -19.35
N LEU A 242 -9.36 9.73 -18.66
CA LEU A 242 -10.40 9.43 -17.68
C LEU A 242 -10.43 10.47 -16.53
N ALA A 243 -9.26 10.81 -15.98
CA ALA A 243 -9.15 11.84 -14.96
C ALA A 243 -9.60 13.21 -15.46
N ALA A 244 -9.17 13.62 -16.65
CA ALA A 244 -9.57 14.88 -17.26
C ALA A 244 -11.10 14.95 -17.49
N GLY A 245 -11.71 13.85 -17.95
CA GLY A 245 -13.16 13.75 -18.11
C GLY A 245 -13.95 13.85 -16.79
N LEU A 246 -13.30 13.55 -15.67
CA LEU A 246 -13.86 13.68 -14.32
C LEU A 246 -13.43 14.97 -13.60
N GLY A 247 -12.76 15.89 -14.30
CA GLY A 247 -12.37 17.19 -13.78
C GLY A 247 -11.06 17.20 -13.00
N VAL A 248 -10.27 16.13 -13.04
CA VAL A 248 -8.96 16.04 -12.39
C VAL A 248 -7.85 16.28 -13.39
N GLU A 249 -6.96 17.24 -13.10
CA GLU A 249 -5.76 17.44 -13.90
C GLU A 249 -4.85 16.22 -13.81
N ALA A 250 -4.29 15.80 -14.96
CA ALA A 250 -3.49 14.60 -15.04
C ALA A 250 -2.24 14.77 -15.90
N ALA A 251 -1.25 13.92 -15.65
CA ALA A 251 -0.05 13.78 -16.46
C ALA A 251 0.31 12.30 -16.64
N ARG A 252 1.00 11.99 -17.75
CA ARG A 252 1.63 10.69 -17.98
C ARG A 252 3.11 10.77 -17.72
N SER A 253 3.67 9.69 -17.20
CA SER A 253 5.11 9.53 -17.02
C SER A 253 5.54 8.14 -17.49
N ALA A 254 6.65 8.08 -18.23
CA ALA A 254 7.23 6.84 -18.74
C ALA A 254 8.69 6.64 -18.26
N THR A 255 9.22 7.61 -17.50
CA THR A 255 10.55 7.55 -16.88
C THR A 255 10.48 8.01 -15.43
N LEU A 256 11.48 7.62 -14.63
CA LEU A 256 11.59 8.09 -13.23
C LEU A 256 11.88 9.58 -13.14
N ASP A 257 12.63 10.14 -14.11
CA ASP A 257 12.91 11.58 -14.17
C ASP A 257 11.62 12.38 -14.35
N ASP A 258 10.75 11.92 -15.25
CA ASP A 258 9.47 12.57 -15.49
C ASP A 258 8.52 12.38 -14.30
N PHE A 259 8.45 11.18 -13.78
CA PHE A 259 7.67 10.88 -12.58
C PHE A 259 8.07 11.77 -11.40
N GLY A 260 9.38 11.94 -11.14
CA GLY A 260 9.88 12.83 -10.10
C GLY A 260 9.44 14.27 -10.29
N ARG A 261 9.49 14.79 -11.55
CA ARG A 261 8.98 16.14 -11.86
C ARG A 261 7.48 16.28 -11.60
N GLN A 262 6.68 15.28 -12.03
CA GLN A 262 5.23 15.32 -11.82
C GLN A 262 4.87 15.20 -10.34
N LEU A 263 5.58 14.38 -9.55
CA LEU A 263 5.41 14.31 -8.10
C LEU A 263 5.70 15.65 -7.42
N GLN A 264 6.82 16.29 -7.76
CA GLN A 264 7.15 17.62 -7.23
C GLN A 264 6.04 18.62 -7.54
N ARG A 265 5.58 18.64 -8.80
CA ARG A 265 4.47 19.51 -9.22
C ARG A 265 3.19 19.23 -8.41
N ALA A 266 2.82 17.94 -8.24
CA ALA A 266 1.63 17.55 -7.51
C ALA A 266 1.69 17.91 -6.02
N PHE A 267 2.86 17.77 -5.40
CA PHE A 267 3.04 18.06 -3.97
C PHE A 267 3.13 19.55 -3.64
N LEU A 268 3.51 20.39 -4.60
CA LEU A 268 3.59 21.86 -4.44
C LEU A 268 2.25 22.56 -4.67
N ARG A 269 1.25 21.88 -5.17
CA ARG A 269 -0.08 22.45 -5.43
C ARG A 269 -1.15 21.86 -4.50
N ARG A 270 -2.26 22.55 -4.37
CA ARG A 270 -3.49 22.03 -3.77
C ARG A 270 -4.45 21.54 -4.86
N GLY A 271 -5.39 20.70 -4.46
CA GLY A 271 -6.38 20.10 -5.35
C GLY A 271 -5.92 18.75 -5.92
N PRO A 272 -6.83 18.00 -6.55
CA PRO A 272 -6.54 16.67 -7.03
C PRO A 272 -5.63 16.69 -8.26
N PHE A 273 -4.72 15.72 -8.33
CA PHE A 273 -3.83 15.52 -9.46
C PHE A 273 -3.57 14.05 -9.69
N LEU A 274 -3.66 13.58 -10.93
CA LEU A 274 -3.38 12.19 -11.26
C LEU A 274 -2.10 12.05 -12.08
N ILE A 275 -1.26 11.10 -11.71
CA ILE A 275 -0.08 10.68 -12.48
C ILE A 275 -0.30 9.26 -12.97
N GLU A 276 -0.46 9.09 -14.28
CA GLU A 276 -0.44 7.77 -14.92
C GLU A 276 1.02 7.39 -15.17
N LEU A 277 1.49 6.38 -14.47
CA LEU A 277 2.86 5.88 -14.60
C LEU A 277 2.87 4.57 -15.40
N ALA A 278 3.39 4.63 -16.62
CA ALA A 278 3.53 3.47 -17.50
C ALA A 278 4.65 2.54 -17.01
N LEU A 279 4.34 1.23 -16.88
CA LEU A 279 5.24 0.19 -16.37
C LEU A 279 5.70 -0.79 -17.46
#